data_b90ad18ad923a1fa46875cd47e1dc8cf
#
_entry.id   b90ad18ad923a1fa46875cd47e1dc8cf
#
_cell.length_a   1.000
_cell.length_b   1.000
_cell.length_c   1.000
_cell.angle_alpha   90.00
_cell.angle_beta   90.00
_cell.angle_gamma   90.00
#
_symmetry.space_group_name_H-M   'P 1'
#
loop_
_entity.id
_entity.type
_entity.pdbx_description
1 polymer ?
#
loop_
_entity_poly.entity_id
_entity_poly.type
_entity_poly.pdbx_seq_one_letter_code
_entity_poly.pdbx_strand_id
1 'polypeptide(L)'
;MVAGFRSWWENIRKPRDAVLITLLVVLITLFVVILLGYTFHWDWTGLSQKTLWDWLQLLIIPVVLAVGGYLFIYTASRNEQRATEQRAQSERDAAEKRAQTERDIALDNQRETALQSYIDKLAELLLHEKLRESKPEDEVRKIGRVRTLTVLPRLDNERKKSVLQFLHESGLIDIGMSIIDLDGADLSKAHLRVANLYRADLRGADLSEAYLSWAKLGGADLGGANLRRANLGRANLSETHLNRADLSEGDLSKANLSKANLSGAILGGANLSEADLSRANLSGAILSGANLSEADLGGADLSEADLGGADLSGADLGGASLSGAIVTPEQLNRAISLQDAIMPDWSKHP
;
A
#
# COMPACT_ATOMS: atom_id res chain seq x y z
N MET A 1 37.15 28.13 -41.91
CA MET A 1 37.98 28.77 -40.84
C MET A 1 37.29 29.92 -40.10
N VAL A 2 36.26 30.57 -40.63
CA VAL A 2 35.60 31.72 -40.00
C VAL A 2 34.58 31.36 -38.92
N ALA A 3 33.96 30.16 -39.01
CA ALA A 3 32.96 29.70 -38.02
C ALA A 3 33.54 29.28 -36.64
N GLY A 4 34.79 28.77 -36.63
CA GLY A 4 35.47 28.41 -35.39
C GLY A 4 35.95 29.59 -34.55
N PHE A 5 36.24 30.71 -35.21
CA PHE A 5 36.70 31.93 -34.54
C PHE A 5 35.54 32.67 -33.82
N ARG A 6 34.34 32.64 -34.36
CA ARG A 6 33.13 33.20 -33.74
C ARG A 6 32.70 32.47 -32.49
N SER A 7 32.71 31.15 -32.52
CA SER A 7 32.35 30.33 -31.34
C SER A 7 33.39 30.45 -30.20
N TRP A 8 34.66 30.63 -30.55
CA TRP A 8 35.75 30.91 -29.59
C TRP A 8 35.57 32.27 -28.92
N TRP A 9 35.20 33.34 -29.67
CA TRP A 9 34.91 34.67 -29.16
C TRP A 9 33.63 34.74 -28.30
N GLU A 10 32.60 33.97 -28.58
CA GLU A 10 31.38 33.90 -27.75
C GLU A 10 31.62 33.21 -26.40
N ASN A 11 32.49 32.19 -26.36
CA ASN A 11 32.90 31.57 -25.12
C ASN A 11 33.76 32.45 -24.21
N ILE A 12 34.54 33.40 -24.78
CA ILE A 12 35.37 34.39 -24.03
C ILE A 12 34.51 35.48 -23.35
N ARG A 13 33.22 35.61 -23.70
CA ARG A 13 32.28 36.57 -23.09
C ARG A 13 31.81 36.22 -21.69
N LYS A 14 32.14 35.08 -21.17
CA LYS A 14 31.94 34.83 -19.74
C LYS A 14 32.92 35.69 -18.93
N PRO A 15 32.47 36.57 -18.03
CA PRO A 15 33.34 37.50 -17.31
C PRO A 15 34.53 36.81 -16.64
N ARG A 16 34.43 35.54 -16.40
CA ARG A 16 35.42 34.64 -15.82
C ARG A 16 36.63 34.40 -16.72
N ASP A 17 36.39 34.18 -18.00
CA ASP A 17 37.45 33.84 -18.96
C ASP A 17 38.15 35.13 -19.42
N ALA A 18 37.44 36.27 -19.45
CA ALA A 18 38.00 37.56 -19.72
C ALA A 18 39.02 38.02 -18.65
N VAL A 19 38.72 37.79 -17.35
CA VAL A 19 39.64 38.10 -16.25
C VAL A 19 40.90 37.22 -16.32
N LEU A 20 40.75 35.92 -16.56
CA LEU A 20 41.88 34.99 -16.70
C LEU A 20 42.77 35.35 -17.89
N ILE A 21 42.15 35.69 -19.03
CA ILE A 21 42.92 36.11 -20.24
C ILE A 21 43.60 37.39 -20.01
N THR A 22 42.98 38.41 -19.37
CA THR A 22 43.58 39.68 -19.04
C THR A 22 44.79 39.47 -18.11
N LEU A 23 44.64 38.65 -17.09
CA LEU A 23 45.72 38.31 -16.15
C LEU A 23 46.90 37.60 -16.86
N LEU A 24 46.58 36.67 -17.76
CA LEU A 24 47.57 35.97 -18.56
C LEU A 24 48.33 36.93 -19.50
N VAL A 25 47.61 37.84 -20.16
CA VAL A 25 48.20 38.84 -21.08
C VAL A 25 49.12 39.82 -20.28
N VAL A 26 48.67 40.28 -19.09
CA VAL A 26 49.50 41.11 -18.20
C VAL A 26 50.75 40.38 -17.76
N LEU A 27 50.63 39.10 -17.38
CA LEU A 27 51.77 38.26 -17.00
C LEU A 27 52.78 38.07 -18.15
N ILE A 28 52.28 37.78 -19.35
CA ILE A 28 53.13 37.62 -20.53
C ILE A 28 53.81 38.90 -20.92
N THR A 29 53.10 40.03 -20.92
CA THR A 29 53.70 41.35 -21.19
C THR A 29 54.76 41.72 -20.14
N LEU A 30 54.52 41.49 -18.87
CA LEU A 30 55.45 41.75 -17.80
C LEU A 30 56.69 40.85 -17.93
N PHE A 31 56.49 39.58 -18.24
CA PHE A 31 57.59 38.61 -18.51
C PHE A 31 58.44 39.02 -19.71
N VAL A 32 57.82 39.45 -20.81
CA VAL A 32 58.54 39.96 -22.01
C VAL A 32 59.33 41.23 -21.67
N VAL A 33 58.74 42.17 -20.92
CA VAL A 33 59.44 43.40 -20.52
C VAL A 33 60.66 43.09 -19.64
N ILE A 34 60.53 42.13 -18.68
CA ILE A 34 61.66 41.68 -17.85
C ILE A 34 62.76 41.02 -18.70
N LEU A 35 62.35 40.16 -19.65
CA LEU A 35 63.29 39.46 -20.52
C LEU A 35 64.07 40.45 -21.43
N LEU A 36 63.35 41.43 -21.98
CA LEU A 36 63.94 42.53 -22.78
C LEU A 36 64.88 43.42 -21.90
N GLY A 37 64.44 43.81 -20.70
CA GLY A 37 65.27 44.57 -19.76
C GLY A 37 66.58 43.86 -19.37
N TYR A 38 66.48 42.56 -19.21
CA TYR A 38 67.64 41.69 -18.90
C TYR A 38 68.59 41.51 -20.07
N THR A 39 68.05 41.31 -21.31
CA THR A 39 68.88 41.09 -22.52
C THR A 39 69.50 42.39 -23.06
N PHE A 40 68.83 43.53 -22.92
CA PHE A 40 69.30 44.81 -23.45
C PHE A 40 70.01 45.74 -22.42
N HIS A 41 70.28 45.20 -21.16
CA HIS A 41 70.96 45.93 -20.10
C HIS A 41 70.46 47.41 -19.95
N TRP A 42 69.12 47.52 -19.69
CA TRP A 42 68.49 48.85 -19.54
C TRP A 42 68.95 49.56 -18.25
N ASP A 43 70.04 50.35 -18.34
CA ASP A 43 70.70 51.05 -17.19
C ASP A 43 69.79 52.10 -16.49
N TRP A 44 68.82 52.63 -17.21
CA TRP A 44 67.91 53.63 -16.68
C TRP A 44 66.89 53.07 -15.66
N THR A 45 66.70 51.71 -15.59
CA THR A 45 65.80 51.10 -14.65
C THR A 45 66.36 50.94 -13.23
N GLY A 46 67.69 51.25 -13.03
CA GLY A 46 68.38 51.05 -11.75
C GLY A 46 68.56 49.58 -11.32
N LEU A 47 68.28 48.63 -12.23
CA LEU A 47 68.20 47.21 -11.93
C LEU A 47 69.30 46.42 -12.65
N SER A 48 70.33 47.08 -13.23
CA SER A 48 71.40 46.45 -14.06
C SER A 48 72.31 45.46 -13.31
N GLN A 49 72.30 45.47 -11.98
CA GLN A 49 73.08 44.52 -11.14
C GLN A 49 72.22 43.39 -10.51
N LYS A 50 70.96 43.29 -10.80
CA LYS A 50 70.08 42.27 -10.21
C LYS A 50 70.06 41.00 -11.06
N THR A 51 70.06 39.85 -10.35
CA THR A 51 69.98 38.52 -10.96
C THR A 51 68.58 38.26 -11.53
N LEU A 52 68.47 37.31 -12.45
CA LEU A 52 67.17 36.89 -13.00
C LEU A 52 66.24 36.41 -11.86
N TRP A 53 66.75 35.89 -10.77
CA TRP A 53 66.04 35.49 -9.58
C TRP A 53 65.41 36.66 -8.83
N ASP A 54 66.08 37.80 -8.71
CA ASP A 54 65.55 38.97 -8.07
C ASP A 54 64.34 39.54 -8.85
N TRP A 55 64.37 39.45 -10.17
CA TRP A 55 63.29 39.84 -11.06
C TRP A 55 62.10 38.90 -10.96
N LEU A 56 62.38 37.59 -10.85
CA LEU A 56 61.31 36.58 -10.65
C LEU A 56 60.63 36.73 -9.31
N GLN A 57 61.34 37.07 -8.24
CA GLN A 57 60.70 37.31 -6.92
C GLN A 57 59.74 38.49 -6.94
N LEU A 58 60.05 39.59 -7.68
CA LEU A 58 59.15 40.72 -7.86
C LEU A 58 57.82 40.38 -8.56
N LEU A 59 57.84 39.30 -9.39
CA LEU A 59 56.66 38.80 -10.09
C LEU A 59 55.85 37.77 -9.30
N ILE A 60 56.49 36.95 -8.52
CA ILE A 60 55.85 35.83 -7.82
C ILE A 60 54.81 36.35 -6.82
N ILE A 61 55.12 37.37 -6.03
CA ILE A 61 54.26 37.90 -4.99
C ILE A 61 52.93 38.46 -5.55
N PRO A 62 52.93 39.37 -6.54
CA PRO A 62 51.67 39.87 -7.13
C PRO A 62 50.88 38.78 -7.81
N VAL A 63 51.52 37.79 -8.46
CA VAL A 63 50.83 36.69 -9.11
C VAL A 63 50.15 35.75 -8.10
N VAL A 64 50.84 35.40 -7.05
CA VAL A 64 50.25 34.54 -5.98
C VAL A 64 49.09 35.26 -5.29
N LEU A 65 49.20 36.54 -5.03
CA LEU A 65 48.11 37.34 -4.44
C LEU A 65 46.92 37.48 -5.41
N ALA A 66 47.17 37.71 -6.69
CA ALA A 66 46.11 37.83 -7.70
C ALA A 66 45.36 36.50 -7.92
N VAL A 67 46.12 35.42 -8.05
CA VAL A 67 45.51 34.06 -8.23
C VAL A 67 44.83 33.61 -6.96
N GLY A 68 45.47 33.81 -5.80
CA GLY A 68 44.88 33.45 -4.50
C GLY A 68 43.61 34.25 -4.20
N GLY A 69 43.62 35.55 -4.44
CA GLY A 69 42.46 36.42 -4.29
C GLY A 69 41.31 36.03 -5.25
N TYR A 70 41.64 35.72 -6.49
CA TYR A 70 40.66 35.27 -7.47
C TYR A 70 40.01 33.93 -7.06
N LEU A 71 40.82 32.95 -6.66
CA LEU A 71 40.36 31.67 -6.18
C LEU A 71 39.47 31.80 -4.93
N PHE A 72 39.87 32.67 -4.00
CA PHE A 72 39.11 32.97 -2.79
C PHE A 72 37.74 33.56 -3.11
N ILE A 73 37.68 34.61 -3.94
CA ILE A 73 36.42 35.23 -4.36
C ILE A 73 35.56 34.24 -5.13
N TYR A 74 36.14 33.45 -6.01
CA TYR A 74 35.44 32.46 -6.79
C TYR A 74 34.82 31.33 -5.93
N THR A 75 35.58 30.83 -4.96
CA THR A 75 35.09 29.78 -4.04
C THR A 75 34.03 30.32 -3.09
N ALA A 76 34.21 31.56 -2.57
CA ALA A 76 33.24 32.24 -1.73
C ALA A 76 31.89 32.43 -2.47
N SER A 77 31.92 32.97 -3.69
CA SER A 77 30.73 33.17 -4.51
C SER A 77 29.99 31.88 -4.84
N ARG A 78 30.74 30.79 -5.15
CA ARG A 78 30.13 29.46 -5.36
C ARG A 78 29.50 28.89 -4.11
N ASN A 79 30.12 29.10 -2.95
CA ASN A 79 29.57 28.60 -1.70
C ASN A 79 28.31 29.38 -1.30
N GLU A 80 28.25 30.67 -1.53
CA GLU A 80 27.02 31.46 -1.36
C GLU A 80 25.91 31.03 -2.28
N GLN A 81 26.20 30.80 -3.57
CA GLN A 81 25.20 30.28 -4.51
C GLN A 81 24.65 28.93 -4.08
N ARG A 82 25.52 28.00 -3.71
CA ARG A 82 25.10 26.70 -3.20
C ARG A 82 24.26 26.80 -1.93
N ALA A 83 24.66 27.69 -1.00
CA ALA A 83 23.91 27.90 0.23
C ALA A 83 22.52 28.50 -0.03
N THR A 84 22.41 29.45 -0.98
CA THR A 84 21.11 30.02 -1.39
C THR A 84 20.23 29.00 -2.12
N GLU A 85 20.80 28.20 -3.02
CA GLU A 85 20.09 27.11 -3.69
C GLU A 85 19.58 26.04 -2.68
N GLN A 86 20.43 25.66 -1.73
CA GLN A 86 20.05 24.71 -0.69
C GLN A 86 18.93 25.24 0.22
N ARG A 87 19.00 26.53 0.60
CA ARG A 87 17.93 27.19 1.38
C ARG A 87 16.63 27.24 0.59
N ALA A 88 16.68 27.64 -0.68
CA ALA A 88 15.52 27.70 -1.54
C ALA A 88 14.89 26.30 -1.74
N GLN A 89 15.72 25.26 -1.88
CA GLN A 89 15.23 23.87 -1.97
C GLN A 89 14.58 23.43 -0.65
N SER A 90 15.24 23.66 0.49
CA SER A 90 14.68 23.29 1.80
C SER A 90 13.36 24.02 2.12
N GLU A 91 13.22 25.29 1.70
CA GLU A 91 11.97 26.04 1.83
C GLU A 91 10.84 25.47 0.96
N ARG A 92 11.17 25.06 -0.29
CA ARG A 92 10.20 24.40 -1.17
C ARG A 92 9.74 23.08 -0.59
N ASP A 93 10.68 22.24 -0.14
CA ASP A 93 10.37 20.94 0.46
C ASP A 93 9.53 21.10 1.74
N ALA A 94 9.81 22.12 2.55
CA ALA A 94 9.03 22.44 3.73
C ALA A 94 7.62 22.98 3.38
N ALA A 95 7.50 23.78 2.33
CA ALA A 95 6.21 24.29 1.86
C ALA A 95 5.35 23.16 1.28
N GLU A 96 5.96 22.24 0.50
CA GLU A 96 5.27 21.07 -0.05
C GLU A 96 4.76 20.14 1.06
N LYS A 97 5.60 19.85 2.07
CA LYS A 97 5.18 19.07 3.25
C LYS A 97 4.03 19.72 4.02
N ARG A 98 4.06 21.05 4.21
CA ARG A 98 2.94 21.75 4.86
C ARG A 98 1.66 21.65 4.05
N ALA A 99 1.74 21.90 2.74
CA ALA A 99 0.59 21.78 1.86
C ALA A 99 0.02 20.35 1.83
N GLN A 100 0.87 19.33 1.88
CA GLN A 100 0.42 17.94 2.00
C GLN A 100 -0.27 17.68 3.33
N THR A 101 0.32 18.10 4.45
CA THR A 101 -0.28 17.97 5.79
C THR A 101 -1.64 18.66 5.89
N GLU A 102 -1.77 19.87 5.33
CA GLU A 102 -3.04 20.60 5.29
C GLU A 102 -4.12 19.85 4.50
N ARG A 103 -3.75 19.26 3.35
CA ARG A 103 -4.66 18.42 2.56
C ARG A 103 -5.10 17.18 3.33
N ASP A 104 -4.18 16.52 4.00
CA ASP A 104 -4.46 15.31 4.78
C ASP A 104 -5.41 15.61 5.95
N ILE A 105 -5.18 16.73 6.66
CA ILE A 105 -6.07 17.22 7.73
C ILE A 105 -7.46 17.57 7.17
N ALA A 106 -7.53 18.28 6.04
CA ALA A 106 -8.80 18.65 5.42
C ALA A 106 -9.60 17.40 4.99
N LEU A 107 -8.93 16.40 4.42
CA LEU A 107 -9.55 15.14 4.03
C LEU A 107 -10.04 14.36 5.26
N ASP A 108 -9.26 14.31 6.33
CA ASP A 108 -9.64 13.65 7.58
C ASP A 108 -10.87 14.31 8.22
N ASN A 109 -10.89 15.64 8.29
CA ASN A 109 -12.05 16.40 8.77
C ASN A 109 -13.31 16.16 7.90
N GLN A 110 -13.15 16.05 6.59
CA GLN A 110 -14.25 15.74 5.67
C GLN A 110 -14.83 14.35 5.95
N ARG A 111 -13.97 13.35 6.17
CA ARG A 111 -14.38 11.98 6.51
C ARG A 111 -15.10 11.92 7.85
N GLU A 112 -14.57 12.62 8.86
CA GLU A 112 -15.21 12.70 10.18
C GLU A 112 -16.59 13.34 10.10
N THR A 113 -16.71 14.46 9.39
CA THR A 113 -18.00 15.13 9.17
C THR A 113 -19.00 14.21 8.44
N ALA A 114 -18.52 13.43 7.46
CA ALA A 114 -19.38 12.48 6.75
C ALA A 114 -19.88 11.36 7.68
N LEU A 115 -19.02 10.82 8.54
CA LEU A 115 -19.38 9.80 9.53
C LEU A 115 -20.40 10.34 10.55
N GLN A 116 -20.15 11.50 11.15
CA GLN A 116 -21.05 12.12 12.13
C GLN A 116 -22.41 12.42 11.50
N SER A 117 -22.42 13.05 10.33
CA SER A 117 -23.68 13.32 9.61
C SER A 117 -24.46 12.04 9.27
N TYR A 118 -23.77 10.96 8.96
CA TYR A 118 -24.39 9.66 8.71
C TYR A 118 -25.02 9.10 9.98
N ILE A 119 -24.28 9.08 11.09
CA ILE A 119 -24.78 8.56 12.39
C ILE A 119 -25.98 9.36 12.86
N ASP A 120 -25.90 10.69 12.84
CA ASP A 120 -26.99 11.57 13.27
C ASP A 120 -28.27 11.33 12.45
N LYS A 121 -28.13 11.23 11.12
CA LYS A 121 -29.28 10.99 10.24
C LYS A 121 -29.86 9.59 10.38
N LEU A 122 -29.05 8.58 10.65
CA LEU A 122 -29.54 7.24 10.87
C LEU A 122 -30.20 7.12 12.27
N ALA A 123 -29.67 7.81 13.27
CA ALA A 123 -30.29 7.94 14.58
C ALA A 123 -31.68 8.66 14.50
N GLU A 124 -31.80 9.68 13.66
CA GLU A 124 -33.09 10.34 13.37
C GLU A 124 -34.10 9.34 12.77
N LEU A 125 -33.69 8.54 11.76
CA LEU A 125 -34.54 7.50 11.18
C LEU A 125 -34.96 6.44 12.21
N LEU A 126 -34.06 6.09 13.14
CA LEU A 126 -34.34 5.13 14.20
C LEU A 126 -35.32 5.66 15.24
N LEU A 127 -35.17 6.90 15.69
CA LEU A 127 -35.90 7.48 16.80
C LEU A 127 -37.24 8.08 16.37
N HIS A 128 -37.29 8.71 15.19
CA HIS A 128 -38.49 9.45 14.75
C HIS A 128 -39.25 8.74 13.65
N GLU A 129 -38.57 8.07 12.72
CA GLU A 129 -39.22 7.40 11.57
C GLU A 129 -39.43 5.88 11.80
N LYS A 130 -39.23 5.41 13.01
CA LYS A 130 -39.43 4.01 13.42
C LYS A 130 -38.78 2.99 12.47
N LEU A 131 -37.54 3.24 12.02
CA LEU A 131 -36.81 2.41 11.06
C LEU A 131 -36.83 0.93 11.45
N ARG A 132 -36.75 0.59 12.76
CA ARG A 132 -36.77 -0.82 13.22
C ARG A 132 -38.10 -1.52 13.00
N GLU A 133 -39.22 -0.79 13.02
CA GLU A 133 -40.57 -1.32 12.85
C GLU A 133 -41.02 -1.34 11.39
N SER A 134 -40.16 -0.79 10.48
CA SER A 134 -40.51 -0.62 9.06
C SER A 134 -40.56 -1.95 8.31
N LYS A 135 -41.38 -2.02 7.28
CA LYS A 135 -41.49 -3.16 6.37
C LYS A 135 -40.40 -3.08 5.27
N PRO A 136 -40.09 -4.20 4.60
CA PRO A 136 -39.07 -4.23 3.54
C PRO A 136 -39.32 -3.21 2.40
N GLU A 137 -40.55 -2.94 2.07
CA GLU A 137 -40.96 -2.01 1.01
C GLU A 137 -40.97 -0.54 1.42
N ASP A 138 -40.90 -0.24 2.72
CA ASP A 138 -40.99 1.10 3.26
C ASP A 138 -39.85 2.02 2.78
N GLU A 139 -40.18 3.25 2.48
CA GLU A 139 -39.24 4.22 1.96
C GLU A 139 -38.12 4.54 2.94
N VAL A 140 -38.39 4.50 4.23
CA VAL A 140 -37.40 4.72 5.30
C VAL A 140 -36.24 3.71 5.25
N ARG A 141 -36.52 2.44 4.90
CA ARG A 141 -35.45 1.43 4.70
C ARG A 141 -34.60 1.74 3.48
N LYS A 142 -35.24 2.11 2.36
CA LYS A 142 -34.52 2.50 1.15
C LYS A 142 -33.60 3.71 1.40
N ILE A 143 -34.10 4.70 2.14
CA ILE A 143 -33.32 5.88 2.53
C ILE A 143 -32.12 5.44 3.42
N GLY A 144 -32.34 4.61 4.42
CA GLY A 144 -31.28 4.08 5.28
C GLY A 144 -30.21 3.35 4.47
N ARG A 145 -30.62 2.42 3.59
CA ARG A 145 -29.72 1.67 2.70
C ARG A 145 -28.91 2.59 1.79
N VAL A 146 -29.56 3.52 1.07
CA VAL A 146 -28.87 4.43 0.15
C VAL A 146 -27.86 5.31 0.89
N ARG A 147 -28.19 5.80 2.09
CA ARG A 147 -27.26 6.57 2.91
C ARG A 147 -26.05 5.74 3.31
N THR A 148 -26.25 4.49 3.75
CA THR A 148 -25.17 3.59 4.12
C THR A 148 -24.23 3.30 2.93
N LEU A 149 -24.79 2.89 1.78
CA LEU A 149 -24.00 2.60 0.59
C LEU A 149 -23.29 3.84 0.02
N THR A 150 -23.82 5.04 0.25
CA THR A 150 -23.20 6.29 -0.23
C THR A 150 -22.09 6.78 0.69
N VAL A 151 -22.16 6.54 2.00
CA VAL A 151 -21.16 7.02 2.95
C VAL A 151 -19.93 6.10 2.97
N LEU A 152 -20.11 4.79 2.90
CA LEU A 152 -19.01 3.81 3.03
C LEU A 152 -17.83 4.07 2.09
N PRO A 153 -18.00 4.35 0.77
CA PRO A 153 -16.87 4.63 -0.11
C PRO A 153 -16.13 5.93 0.20
N ARG A 154 -16.73 6.83 0.99
CA ARG A 154 -16.14 8.12 1.37
C ARG A 154 -15.29 8.04 2.64
N LEU A 155 -15.43 6.94 3.39
CA LEU A 155 -14.77 6.73 4.66
C LEU A 155 -13.44 5.97 4.46
N ASP A 156 -12.53 6.18 5.39
CA ASP A 156 -11.34 5.36 5.50
C ASP A 156 -11.64 4.04 6.22
N ASN A 157 -10.63 3.20 6.28
CA ASN A 157 -10.72 1.83 6.77
C ASN A 157 -11.17 1.73 8.24
N GLU A 158 -10.80 2.69 9.09
CA GLU A 158 -11.23 2.73 10.49
C GLU A 158 -12.68 3.20 10.63
N ARG A 159 -13.06 4.21 9.88
CA ARG A 159 -14.42 4.75 9.94
C ARG A 159 -15.46 3.81 9.36
N LYS A 160 -15.09 2.98 8.36
CA LYS A 160 -15.93 1.86 7.89
C LYS A 160 -16.30 0.90 9.02
N LYS A 161 -15.34 0.60 9.90
CA LYS A 161 -15.58 -0.20 11.11
C LYS A 161 -16.61 0.44 12.02
N SER A 162 -16.51 1.74 12.26
CA SER A 162 -17.45 2.47 13.12
C SER A 162 -18.88 2.41 12.57
N VAL A 163 -19.06 2.53 11.25
CA VAL A 163 -20.37 2.36 10.61
C VAL A 163 -20.91 0.95 10.83
N LEU A 164 -20.12 -0.09 10.54
CA LEU A 164 -20.54 -1.48 10.72
C LEU A 164 -20.89 -1.79 12.18
N GLN A 165 -20.08 -1.33 13.10
CA GLN A 165 -20.32 -1.52 14.53
C GLN A 165 -21.62 -0.85 14.96
N PHE A 166 -21.85 0.39 14.52
CA PHE A 166 -23.10 1.09 14.79
C PHE A 166 -24.31 0.34 14.23
N LEU A 167 -24.26 -0.13 12.98
CA LEU A 167 -25.33 -0.89 12.37
C LEU A 167 -25.61 -2.20 13.11
N HIS A 168 -24.58 -2.93 13.51
CA HIS A 168 -24.69 -4.19 14.21
C HIS A 168 -25.24 -3.99 15.65
N GLU A 169 -24.66 -3.06 16.41
CA GLU A 169 -25.13 -2.77 17.78
C GLU A 169 -26.55 -2.21 17.80
N SER A 170 -26.98 -1.56 16.72
CA SER A 170 -28.34 -1.08 16.56
C SER A 170 -29.32 -2.18 16.07
N GLY A 171 -28.83 -3.40 15.80
CA GLY A 171 -29.66 -4.51 15.29
C GLY A 171 -30.21 -4.27 13.87
N LEU A 172 -29.53 -3.45 13.08
CA LEU A 172 -29.99 -3.07 11.73
C LEU A 172 -29.53 -4.04 10.63
N ILE A 173 -28.55 -4.89 10.95
CA ILE A 173 -27.95 -5.86 10.00
C ILE A 173 -27.95 -7.30 10.55
N ASP A 174 -28.85 -7.63 11.47
CA ASP A 174 -28.93 -8.98 12.03
C ASP A 174 -29.66 -9.92 11.06
N ILE A 175 -29.20 -11.18 10.96
CA ILE A 175 -29.80 -12.23 10.14
C ILE A 175 -31.27 -12.42 10.50
N GLY A 176 -32.10 -12.52 9.49
CA GLY A 176 -33.54 -12.77 9.62
C GLY A 176 -34.35 -11.51 9.87
N MET A 177 -33.74 -10.42 10.30
CA MET A 177 -34.37 -9.10 10.49
C MET A 177 -33.52 -7.95 9.93
N SER A 178 -32.69 -8.23 8.93
CA SER A 178 -31.86 -7.21 8.29
C SER A 178 -32.71 -6.04 7.78
N ILE A 179 -32.53 -4.87 8.42
CA ILE A 179 -33.26 -3.65 8.10
C ILE A 179 -32.48 -2.85 7.07
N ILE A 180 -31.18 -2.82 7.20
CA ILE A 180 -30.26 -2.22 6.24
C ILE A 180 -29.58 -3.34 5.46
N ASP A 181 -29.90 -3.45 4.20
CA ASP A 181 -29.30 -4.38 3.27
C ASP A 181 -27.93 -3.84 2.82
N LEU A 182 -26.88 -4.63 3.05
CA LEU A 182 -25.49 -4.30 2.72
C LEU A 182 -25.02 -4.93 1.41
N ASP A 183 -25.93 -5.46 0.58
CA ASP A 183 -25.56 -5.97 -0.75
C ASP A 183 -24.95 -4.86 -1.60
N GLY A 184 -23.72 -5.12 -2.10
CA GLY A 184 -22.90 -4.15 -2.81
C GLY A 184 -22.25 -3.06 -1.92
N ALA A 185 -22.29 -3.18 -0.59
CA ALA A 185 -21.62 -2.24 0.32
C ALA A 185 -20.09 -2.32 0.16
N ASP A 186 -19.43 -1.18 -0.03
CA ASP A 186 -17.97 -1.09 -0.09
C ASP A 186 -17.35 -1.10 1.33
N LEU A 187 -16.96 -2.29 1.76
CA LEU A 187 -16.22 -2.55 2.99
C LEU A 187 -14.77 -2.98 2.70
N SER A 188 -14.33 -2.76 1.45
CA SER A 188 -12.96 -3.11 1.04
C SER A 188 -11.93 -2.43 1.94
N LYS A 189 -10.87 -3.19 2.28
CA LYS A 189 -9.77 -2.73 3.14
C LYS A 189 -10.18 -2.28 4.55
N ALA A 190 -11.43 -2.50 4.95
CA ALA A 190 -11.91 -2.10 6.29
C ALA A 190 -11.10 -2.76 7.41
N HIS A 191 -10.79 -2.00 8.47
CA HIS A 191 -10.04 -2.49 9.64
C HIS A 191 -10.98 -3.13 10.67
N LEU A 192 -11.41 -4.35 10.39
CA LEU A 192 -12.41 -5.09 11.18
C LEU A 192 -11.76 -6.11 12.14
N ARG A 193 -10.49 -5.94 12.46
CA ARG A 193 -9.80 -6.82 13.41
C ARG A 193 -10.56 -6.86 14.75
N VAL A 194 -10.83 -8.08 15.26
CA VAL A 194 -11.55 -8.33 16.50
C VAL A 194 -13.00 -7.80 16.47
N ALA A 195 -13.52 -7.35 15.35
CA ALA A 195 -14.89 -6.84 15.24
C ALA A 195 -15.90 -7.94 15.64
N ASN A 196 -16.96 -7.53 16.33
CA ASN A 196 -18.09 -8.41 16.60
C ASN A 196 -19.16 -8.22 15.50
N LEU A 197 -19.31 -9.23 14.65
CA LEU A 197 -20.26 -9.28 13.55
C LEU A 197 -21.04 -10.60 13.60
N TYR A 198 -21.22 -11.11 14.83
CA TYR A 198 -21.97 -12.34 15.07
C TYR A 198 -23.38 -12.22 14.49
N ARG A 199 -23.74 -13.17 13.62
CA ARG A 199 -25.05 -13.19 12.92
C ARG A 199 -25.38 -11.95 12.08
N ALA A 200 -24.35 -11.18 11.64
CA ALA A 200 -24.57 -10.06 10.74
C ALA A 200 -24.94 -10.53 9.32
N ASP A 201 -25.82 -9.81 8.65
CA ASP A 201 -26.15 -9.98 7.23
C ASP A 201 -25.20 -9.11 6.39
N LEU A 202 -24.23 -9.77 5.75
CA LEU A 202 -23.17 -9.17 4.92
C LEU A 202 -23.19 -9.77 3.49
N ARG A 203 -24.35 -10.29 3.06
CA ARG A 203 -24.49 -10.88 1.73
C ARG A 203 -24.13 -9.86 0.65
N GLY A 204 -23.36 -10.34 -0.36
CA GLY A 204 -22.95 -9.53 -1.50
C GLY A 204 -22.08 -8.32 -1.17
N ALA A 205 -21.66 -8.11 0.08
CA ALA A 205 -20.77 -7.02 0.45
C ALA A 205 -19.37 -7.21 -0.14
N ASP A 206 -18.71 -6.11 -0.49
CA ASP A 206 -17.30 -6.11 -0.88
C ASP A 206 -16.42 -5.93 0.36
N LEU A 207 -15.80 -7.02 0.81
CA LEU A 207 -14.85 -7.12 1.92
C LEU A 207 -13.43 -7.43 1.41
N SER A 208 -13.16 -7.17 0.13
CA SER A 208 -11.85 -7.44 -0.46
C SER A 208 -10.73 -6.72 0.28
N GLU A 209 -9.63 -7.45 0.50
CA GLU A 209 -8.48 -6.96 1.26
C GLU A 209 -8.80 -6.47 2.70
N ALA A 210 -9.99 -6.78 3.25
CA ALA A 210 -10.36 -6.37 4.60
C ALA A 210 -9.55 -7.11 5.66
N TYR A 211 -9.27 -6.44 6.78
CA TYR A 211 -8.54 -6.97 7.93
C TYR A 211 -9.54 -7.51 8.95
N LEU A 212 -9.88 -8.80 8.88
CA LEU A 212 -10.87 -9.49 9.68
C LEU A 212 -10.24 -10.47 10.70
N SER A 213 -8.92 -10.38 10.93
CA SER A 213 -8.26 -11.31 11.84
C SER A 213 -8.88 -11.24 13.25
N TRP A 214 -9.15 -12.44 13.83
CA TRP A 214 -9.82 -12.58 15.12
C TRP A 214 -11.26 -12.04 15.17
N ALA A 215 -11.87 -11.68 14.05
CA ALA A 215 -13.26 -11.22 14.03
C ALA A 215 -14.23 -12.34 14.47
N LYS A 216 -15.33 -11.95 15.09
CA LYS A 216 -16.41 -12.85 15.51
C LYS A 216 -17.52 -12.78 14.46
N LEU A 217 -17.51 -13.71 13.52
CA LEU A 217 -18.45 -13.83 12.41
C LEU A 217 -19.36 -15.06 12.52
N GLY A 218 -19.35 -15.74 13.66
CA GLY A 218 -20.11 -16.97 13.85
C GLY A 218 -21.59 -16.79 13.47
N GLY A 219 -22.10 -17.69 12.62
CA GLY A 219 -23.46 -17.63 12.11
C GLY A 219 -23.78 -16.41 11.24
N ALA A 220 -22.82 -15.61 10.80
CA ALA A 220 -23.05 -14.51 9.85
C ALA A 220 -23.42 -15.01 8.46
N ASP A 221 -24.10 -14.20 7.64
CA ASP A 221 -24.38 -14.49 6.25
C ASP A 221 -23.48 -13.63 5.35
N LEU A 222 -22.55 -14.29 4.68
CA LEU A 222 -21.59 -13.76 3.72
C LEU A 222 -21.81 -14.36 2.33
N GLY A 223 -23.01 -14.89 2.07
CA GLY A 223 -23.35 -15.49 0.79
C GLY A 223 -23.09 -14.53 -0.38
N GLY A 224 -22.29 -14.97 -1.35
CA GLY A 224 -21.91 -14.15 -2.51
C GLY A 224 -21.02 -12.93 -2.20
N ALA A 225 -20.53 -12.76 -0.96
CA ALA A 225 -19.62 -11.66 -0.62
C ALA A 225 -18.26 -11.82 -1.31
N ASN A 226 -17.63 -10.67 -1.62
CA ASN A 226 -16.25 -10.62 -2.11
C ASN A 226 -15.29 -10.47 -0.92
N LEU A 227 -14.57 -11.54 -0.59
CA LEU A 227 -13.57 -11.62 0.48
C LEU A 227 -12.15 -11.85 -0.10
N ARG A 228 -11.98 -11.55 -1.38
CA ARG A 228 -10.70 -11.77 -2.05
C ARG A 228 -9.56 -11.05 -1.31
N ARG A 229 -8.46 -11.80 -1.03
CA ARG A 229 -7.31 -11.31 -0.27
C ARG A 229 -7.63 -10.79 1.13
N ALA A 230 -8.80 -11.06 1.67
CA ALA A 230 -9.12 -10.67 3.04
C ALA A 230 -8.24 -11.46 4.03
N ASN A 231 -7.89 -10.81 5.14
CA ASN A 231 -7.20 -11.46 6.25
C ASN A 231 -8.23 -11.89 7.31
N LEU A 232 -8.55 -13.16 7.33
CA LEU A 232 -9.46 -13.84 8.26
C LEU A 232 -8.72 -14.75 9.26
N GLY A 233 -7.40 -14.58 9.38
CA GLY A 233 -6.58 -15.43 10.25
C GLY A 233 -7.13 -15.46 11.67
N ARG A 234 -7.39 -16.68 12.18
CA ARG A 234 -7.98 -16.92 13.52
C ARG A 234 -9.38 -16.30 13.72
N ALA A 235 -10.08 -15.93 12.68
CA ALA A 235 -11.48 -15.49 12.80
C ALA A 235 -12.38 -16.65 13.21
N ASN A 236 -13.44 -16.35 13.95
CA ASN A 236 -14.51 -17.31 14.20
C ASN A 236 -15.57 -17.18 13.09
N LEU A 237 -15.62 -18.14 12.20
CA LEU A 237 -16.54 -18.27 11.08
C LEU A 237 -17.44 -19.52 11.27
N SER A 238 -17.58 -20.03 12.50
CA SER A 238 -18.40 -21.23 12.77
C SER A 238 -19.85 -20.99 12.35
N GLU A 239 -20.44 -21.98 11.68
CA GLU A 239 -21.84 -21.94 11.21
C GLU A 239 -22.15 -20.77 10.23
N THR A 240 -21.13 -20.11 9.67
CA THR A 240 -21.28 -18.97 8.75
C THR A 240 -21.77 -19.44 7.38
N HIS A 241 -22.65 -18.66 6.75
CA HIS A 241 -23.04 -18.87 5.35
C HIS A 241 -22.04 -18.15 4.44
N LEU A 242 -21.24 -18.90 3.69
CA LEU A 242 -20.22 -18.44 2.74
C LEU A 242 -20.47 -19.00 1.34
N ASN A 243 -21.69 -19.48 1.09
CA ASN A 243 -22.01 -20.08 -0.20
C ASN A 243 -21.77 -19.07 -1.34
N ARG A 244 -21.04 -19.50 -2.37
CA ARG A 244 -20.65 -18.70 -3.54
C ARG A 244 -19.85 -17.44 -3.20
N ALA A 245 -19.30 -17.30 -2.00
CA ALA A 245 -18.38 -16.20 -1.66
C ALA A 245 -17.05 -16.38 -2.38
N ASP A 246 -16.38 -15.26 -2.72
CA ASP A 246 -15.02 -15.25 -3.25
C ASP A 246 -14.02 -14.99 -2.11
N LEU A 247 -13.30 -16.04 -1.72
CA LEU A 247 -12.25 -16.03 -0.70
C LEU A 247 -10.85 -16.25 -1.32
N SER A 248 -10.74 -16.08 -2.65
CA SER A 248 -9.50 -16.36 -3.36
C SER A 248 -8.33 -15.53 -2.83
N GLU A 249 -7.18 -16.17 -2.73
CA GLU A 249 -5.95 -15.58 -2.21
C GLU A 249 -6.07 -15.03 -0.74
N GLY A 250 -7.15 -15.36 -0.02
CA GLY A 250 -7.40 -14.93 1.36
C GLY A 250 -6.55 -15.69 2.38
N ASP A 251 -6.29 -15.09 3.53
CA ASP A 251 -5.66 -15.73 4.68
C ASP A 251 -6.73 -16.15 5.69
N LEU A 252 -7.00 -17.44 5.78
CA LEU A 252 -7.92 -18.08 6.73
C LEU A 252 -7.15 -19.01 7.70
N SER A 253 -5.85 -18.80 7.85
CA SER A 253 -5.02 -19.63 8.70
C SER A 253 -5.56 -19.67 10.14
N LYS A 254 -5.69 -20.87 10.70
CA LYS A 254 -6.22 -21.09 12.05
C LYS A 254 -7.65 -20.55 12.28
N ALA A 255 -8.39 -20.23 11.23
CA ALA A 255 -9.78 -19.80 11.36
C ALA A 255 -10.67 -20.98 11.77
N ASN A 256 -11.71 -20.69 12.54
CA ASN A 256 -12.75 -21.66 12.85
C ASN A 256 -13.88 -21.54 11.81
N LEU A 257 -13.97 -22.48 10.91
CA LEU A 257 -15.00 -22.64 9.86
C LEU A 257 -15.90 -23.86 10.13
N SER A 258 -15.89 -24.38 11.36
CA SER A 258 -16.65 -25.58 11.69
C SER A 258 -18.14 -25.39 11.37
N LYS A 259 -18.72 -26.37 10.66
CA LYS A 259 -20.12 -26.36 10.18
C LYS A 259 -20.46 -25.17 9.26
N ALA A 260 -19.48 -24.41 8.76
CA ALA A 260 -19.74 -23.33 7.81
C ALA A 260 -20.26 -23.89 6.47
N ASN A 261 -21.12 -23.12 5.80
CA ASN A 261 -21.57 -23.45 4.45
C ASN A 261 -20.72 -22.68 3.42
N LEU A 262 -19.79 -23.39 2.79
CA LEU A 262 -18.89 -22.89 1.74
C LEU A 262 -19.26 -23.46 0.36
N SER A 263 -20.50 -23.93 0.18
CA SER A 263 -20.90 -24.58 -1.07
C SER A 263 -20.74 -23.65 -2.27
N GLY A 264 -19.98 -24.10 -3.28
CA GLY A 264 -19.65 -23.33 -4.47
C GLY A 264 -18.79 -22.09 -4.21
N ALA A 265 -18.17 -21.95 -3.04
CA ALA A 265 -17.25 -20.83 -2.74
C ALA A 265 -15.96 -20.96 -3.55
N ILE A 266 -15.32 -19.80 -3.82
CA ILE A 266 -14.05 -19.71 -4.53
C ILE A 266 -12.94 -19.49 -3.49
N LEU A 267 -12.07 -20.49 -3.33
CA LEU A 267 -10.97 -20.51 -2.35
C LEU A 267 -9.61 -20.72 -3.04
N GLY A 268 -9.54 -20.47 -4.35
CA GLY A 268 -8.31 -20.68 -5.12
C GLY A 268 -7.13 -19.92 -4.54
N GLY A 269 -6.05 -20.63 -4.21
CA GLY A 269 -4.85 -20.04 -3.60
C GLY A 269 -5.04 -19.50 -2.18
N ALA A 270 -6.16 -19.75 -1.51
CA ALA A 270 -6.38 -19.32 -0.12
C ALA A 270 -5.48 -20.10 0.85
N ASN A 271 -5.09 -19.46 1.94
CA ASN A 271 -4.38 -20.10 3.03
C ASN A 271 -5.37 -20.54 4.13
N LEU A 272 -5.61 -21.84 4.22
CA LEU A 272 -6.46 -22.51 5.20
C LEU A 272 -5.64 -23.38 6.16
N SER A 273 -4.34 -23.13 6.27
CA SER A 273 -3.45 -23.93 7.14
C SER A 273 -3.94 -23.91 8.59
N GLU A 274 -3.98 -25.09 9.20
CA GLU A 274 -4.45 -25.28 10.59
C GLU A 274 -5.90 -24.77 10.83
N ALA A 275 -6.72 -24.57 9.79
CA ALA A 275 -8.11 -24.15 9.95
C ALA A 275 -8.99 -25.33 10.40
N ASP A 276 -9.99 -25.04 11.22
CA ASP A 276 -11.06 -25.99 11.59
C ASP A 276 -12.20 -25.88 10.56
N LEU A 277 -12.28 -26.85 9.67
CA LEU A 277 -13.33 -27.04 8.65
C LEU A 277 -14.23 -28.24 8.98
N SER A 278 -14.17 -28.69 10.23
CA SER A 278 -14.93 -29.89 10.65
C SER A 278 -16.41 -29.72 10.38
N ARG A 279 -16.98 -30.71 9.68
CA ARG A 279 -18.40 -30.74 9.24
C ARG A 279 -18.82 -29.55 8.37
N ALA A 280 -17.87 -28.80 7.78
CA ALA A 280 -18.19 -27.76 6.81
C ALA A 280 -18.75 -28.36 5.52
N ASN A 281 -19.63 -27.60 4.86
CA ASN A 281 -20.09 -27.95 3.52
C ASN A 281 -19.23 -27.15 2.48
N LEU A 282 -18.37 -27.87 1.78
CA LEU A 282 -17.50 -27.41 0.71
C LEU A 282 -17.91 -27.95 -0.66
N SER A 283 -19.16 -28.45 -0.77
CA SER A 283 -19.62 -29.12 -2.02
C SER A 283 -19.51 -28.17 -3.21
N GLY A 284 -18.85 -28.60 -4.28
CA GLY A 284 -18.58 -27.81 -5.48
C GLY A 284 -17.70 -26.61 -5.27
N ALA A 285 -17.01 -26.49 -4.15
CA ALA A 285 -16.08 -25.37 -3.90
C ALA A 285 -14.82 -25.49 -4.77
N ILE A 286 -14.24 -24.36 -5.15
CA ILE A 286 -12.99 -24.26 -5.91
C ILE A 286 -11.84 -24.00 -4.94
N LEU A 287 -11.06 -25.05 -4.65
CA LEU A 287 -9.92 -25.02 -3.72
C LEU A 287 -8.58 -25.20 -4.44
N SER A 288 -8.57 -24.99 -5.76
CA SER A 288 -7.35 -25.20 -6.58
C SER A 288 -6.19 -24.34 -6.07
N GLY A 289 -5.06 -25.00 -5.76
CA GLY A 289 -3.87 -24.36 -5.20
C GLY A 289 -4.01 -23.84 -3.77
N ALA A 290 -5.09 -24.13 -3.05
CA ALA A 290 -5.27 -23.74 -1.65
C ALA A 290 -4.29 -24.51 -0.74
N ASN A 291 -3.85 -23.85 0.34
CA ASN A 291 -3.08 -24.48 1.39
C ASN A 291 -4.03 -24.96 2.50
N LEU A 292 -4.22 -26.27 2.59
CA LEU A 292 -5.02 -26.96 3.61
C LEU A 292 -4.13 -27.78 4.56
N SER A 293 -2.84 -27.43 4.65
CA SER A 293 -1.91 -28.15 5.52
C SER A 293 -2.37 -28.10 6.98
N GLU A 294 -2.38 -29.27 7.63
CA GLU A 294 -2.80 -29.42 9.03
C GLU A 294 -4.25 -28.95 9.30
N ALA A 295 -5.09 -28.78 8.28
CA ALA A 295 -6.50 -28.42 8.46
C ALA A 295 -7.31 -29.63 8.95
N ASP A 296 -8.30 -29.37 9.83
CA ASP A 296 -9.31 -30.35 10.24
C ASP A 296 -10.50 -30.27 9.26
N LEU A 297 -10.65 -31.31 8.45
CA LEU A 297 -11.74 -31.52 7.49
C LEU A 297 -12.66 -32.72 7.94
N GLY A 298 -12.58 -33.08 9.21
CA GLY A 298 -13.32 -34.22 9.75
C GLY A 298 -14.83 -34.12 9.51
N GLY A 299 -15.36 -35.05 8.76
CA GLY A 299 -16.78 -35.08 8.38
C GLY A 299 -17.22 -33.95 7.44
N ALA A 300 -16.31 -33.21 6.82
CA ALA A 300 -16.65 -32.20 5.83
C ALA A 300 -17.22 -32.78 4.55
N ASP A 301 -18.10 -32.05 3.87
CA ASP A 301 -18.61 -32.39 2.56
C ASP A 301 -17.79 -31.67 1.49
N LEU A 302 -16.93 -32.41 0.81
CA LEU A 302 -16.07 -31.96 -0.31
C LEU A 302 -16.57 -32.55 -1.65
N SER A 303 -17.83 -33.00 -1.71
CA SER A 303 -18.36 -33.54 -2.93
C SER A 303 -18.27 -32.59 -4.10
N GLU A 304 -17.79 -33.08 -5.25
CA GLU A 304 -17.60 -32.29 -6.47
C GLU A 304 -16.63 -31.08 -6.31
N ALA A 305 -15.89 -30.95 -5.20
CA ALA A 305 -14.92 -29.87 -4.99
C ALA A 305 -13.69 -30.01 -5.90
N ASP A 306 -13.15 -28.91 -6.38
CA ASP A 306 -11.87 -28.88 -7.09
C ASP A 306 -10.71 -28.61 -6.10
N LEU A 307 -9.94 -29.66 -5.81
CA LEU A 307 -8.73 -29.66 -4.98
C LEU A 307 -7.45 -29.70 -5.82
N GLY A 308 -7.52 -29.37 -7.11
CA GLY A 308 -6.38 -29.44 -8.02
C GLY A 308 -5.18 -28.63 -7.50
N GLY A 309 -4.06 -29.29 -7.21
CA GLY A 309 -2.86 -28.64 -6.67
C GLY A 309 -2.96 -28.13 -5.23
N ALA A 310 -4.04 -28.40 -4.50
CA ALA A 310 -4.16 -28.06 -3.09
C ALA A 310 -3.15 -28.86 -2.24
N ASP A 311 -2.62 -28.25 -1.19
CA ASP A 311 -1.74 -28.91 -0.21
C ASP A 311 -2.57 -29.48 0.94
N LEU A 312 -2.67 -30.80 1.01
CA LEU A 312 -3.36 -31.58 2.05
C LEU A 312 -2.39 -32.17 3.08
N SER A 313 -1.15 -31.69 3.16
CA SER A 313 -0.13 -32.25 4.07
C SER A 313 -0.58 -32.15 5.53
N GLY A 314 -0.75 -33.32 6.17
CA GLY A 314 -1.18 -33.38 7.55
C GLY A 314 -2.65 -33.04 7.81
N ALA A 315 -3.46 -32.84 6.77
CA ALA A 315 -4.89 -32.58 6.91
C ALA A 315 -5.63 -33.84 7.43
N ASP A 316 -6.63 -33.66 8.31
CA ASP A 316 -7.54 -34.75 8.73
C ASP A 316 -8.79 -34.73 7.86
N LEU A 317 -8.99 -35.80 7.09
CA LEU A 317 -10.14 -36.05 6.22
C LEU A 317 -11.03 -37.17 6.77
N GLY A 318 -10.91 -37.55 8.04
CA GLY A 318 -11.69 -38.61 8.66
C GLY A 318 -13.19 -38.39 8.51
N GLY A 319 -13.88 -39.37 7.90
CA GLY A 319 -15.32 -39.29 7.62
C GLY A 319 -15.74 -38.20 6.61
N ALA A 320 -14.82 -37.53 5.94
CA ALA A 320 -15.14 -36.56 4.90
C ALA A 320 -15.73 -37.21 3.65
N SER A 321 -16.57 -36.48 2.91
CA SER A 321 -17.04 -36.91 1.58
C SER A 321 -16.25 -36.21 0.48
N LEU A 322 -15.50 -36.98 -0.30
CA LEU A 322 -14.76 -36.52 -1.48
C LEU A 322 -15.44 -37.00 -2.79
N SER A 323 -16.69 -37.44 -2.73
CA SER A 323 -17.38 -38.03 -3.89
C SER A 323 -17.38 -37.10 -5.10
N GLY A 324 -16.82 -37.52 -6.22
CA GLY A 324 -16.70 -36.73 -7.43
C GLY A 324 -15.68 -35.53 -7.33
N ALA A 325 -14.93 -35.41 -6.23
CA ALA A 325 -13.93 -34.38 -6.08
C ALA A 325 -12.74 -34.56 -7.03
N ILE A 326 -12.18 -33.45 -7.51
CA ILE A 326 -10.97 -33.44 -8.32
C ILE A 326 -9.75 -33.35 -7.39
N VAL A 327 -9.14 -34.51 -7.10
CA VAL A 327 -7.97 -34.64 -6.22
C VAL A 327 -7.11 -35.82 -6.69
N THR A 328 -5.79 -35.73 -6.54
CA THR A 328 -4.90 -36.84 -6.92
C THR A 328 -4.61 -37.75 -5.75
N PRO A 329 -4.27 -39.05 -6.02
CA PRO A 329 -3.82 -39.98 -4.98
C PRO A 329 -2.61 -39.44 -4.18
N GLU A 330 -1.70 -38.73 -4.84
CA GLU A 330 -0.50 -38.16 -4.20
C GLU A 330 -0.87 -37.06 -3.18
N GLN A 331 -1.92 -36.27 -3.44
CA GLN A 331 -2.44 -35.30 -2.50
C GLN A 331 -3.07 -35.98 -1.28
N LEU A 332 -3.91 -37.00 -1.51
CA LEU A 332 -4.59 -37.77 -0.45
C LEU A 332 -3.58 -38.51 0.44
N ASN A 333 -2.50 -39.04 -0.13
CA ASN A 333 -1.45 -39.74 0.63
C ASN A 333 -0.67 -38.84 1.60
N ARG A 334 -0.81 -37.48 1.51
CA ARG A 334 -0.21 -36.56 2.44
C ARG A 334 -1.09 -36.25 3.65
N ALA A 335 -2.35 -36.58 3.57
CA ALA A 335 -3.30 -36.44 4.68
C ALA A 335 -2.92 -37.35 5.86
N ILE A 336 -3.19 -36.88 7.07
CA ILE A 336 -2.92 -37.66 8.29
C ILE A 336 -3.98 -38.74 8.52
N SER A 337 -5.20 -38.53 8.03
CA SER A 337 -6.31 -39.48 8.19
C SER A 337 -7.24 -39.42 6.98
N LEU A 338 -7.68 -40.59 6.54
CA LEU A 338 -8.74 -40.84 5.56
C LEU A 338 -9.77 -41.83 6.11
N GLN A 339 -9.68 -42.12 7.40
CA GLN A 339 -10.54 -43.12 8.03
C GLN A 339 -12.02 -42.83 7.78
N ASP A 340 -12.76 -43.80 7.31
CA ASP A 340 -14.20 -43.69 7.00
C ASP A 340 -14.55 -42.63 5.92
N ALA A 341 -13.59 -42.04 5.23
CA ALA A 341 -13.84 -41.06 4.17
C ALA A 341 -14.48 -41.71 2.95
N ILE A 342 -15.36 -40.98 2.26
CA ILE A 342 -15.88 -41.39 0.95
C ILE A 342 -14.93 -40.82 -0.12
N MET A 343 -14.35 -41.74 -0.89
CA MET A 343 -13.34 -41.40 -1.90
C MET A 343 -13.96 -40.78 -3.17
N PRO A 344 -13.18 -40.21 -4.08
CA PRO A 344 -13.69 -39.59 -5.32
C PRO A 344 -14.50 -40.58 -6.20
N ASP A 345 -14.19 -41.86 -6.17
CA ASP A 345 -14.86 -42.93 -6.88
C ASP A 345 -16.06 -43.51 -6.11
N TRP A 346 -16.54 -42.84 -5.06
CA TRP A 346 -17.65 -43.25 -4.19
C TRP A 346 -17.34 -44.47 -3.30
N SER A 347 -16.13 -45.00 -3.34
CA SER A 347 -15.72 -46.04 -2.40
C SER A 347 -15.52 -45.48 -0.99
N LYS A 348 -15.69 -46.32 0.01
CA LYS A 348 -15.40 -45.94 1.40
C LYS A 348 -13.97 -46.35 1.75
N HIS A 349 -13.19 -45.43 2.29
CA HIS A 349 -11.87 -45.73 2.85
C HIS A 349 -12.03 -46.48 4.18
N PRO A 350 -11.30 -47.58 4.40
CA PRO A 350 -11.39 -48.33 5.64
C PRO A 350 -10.94 -47.59 6.89
#